data_bf8e25bc3b065de1ee0c3e2eab39664e
#
_entry.id   bf8e25bc3b065de1ee0c3e2eab39664e
#
_cell.length_a   1.000
_cell.length_b   1.000
_cell.length_c   1.000
_cell.angle_alpha   90.00
_cell.angle_beta   90.00
_cell.angle_gamma   90.00
#
_symmetry.space_group_name_H-M   'P 1'
#
loop_
_entity.id
_entity.type
_entity.pdbx_description
1 polymer ?
#
loop_
_entity_poly.entity_id
_entity_poly.type
_entity_poly.pdbx_seq_one_letter_code
_entity_poly.pdbx_strand_id
1 'polypeptide(L)'
;MEKRIDITQKAPEAKEKNFKNDFKKFLFYLVQWTWGLPVNLIGGIVFLICTKILKRRYQKFGYARIVYLPWKQGGLSLGLFIFMRDQHPNRKWTYNTRIHEYGHTWQCLLLGPLYYIVIALPSAIWCNFFEGYRKKHNVSYYKLYCEGWANAWGQKFSGMKMTDLTK
;
A
#
# COMPACT_ATOMS: atom_id res chain seq x y z
N MET A 1 23.37 -1.08 -20.27
CA MET A 1 22.18 -1.81 -20.77
C MET A 1 21.20 -1.95 -19.62
N GLU A 2 20.25 -1.02 -19.50
CA GLU A 2 19.32 -0.97 -18.38
C GLU A 2 18.21 -1.99 -18.65
N LYS A 3 18.10 -3.04 -17.84
CA LYS A 3 17.00 -4.03 -17.95
C LYS A 3 15.68 -3.27 -17.76
N ARG A 4 14.90 -3.15 -18.83
CA ARG A 4 13.53 -2.63 -18.78
C ARG A 4 12.75 -3.45 -17.75
N ILE A 5 12.37 -2.82 -16.65
CA ILE A 5 11.43 -3.41 -15.70
C ILE A 5 10.07 -3.36 -16.40
N ASP A 6 9.65 -4.50 -16.91
CA ASP A 6 8.34 -4.64 -17.55
C ASP A 6 7.25 -4.54 -16.49
N ILE A 7 6.57 -3.39 -16.44
CA ILE A 7 5.44 -3.16 -15.50
C ILE A 7 4.16 -3.88 -15.96
N THR A 8 4.14 -4.43 -17.20
CA THR A 8 3.05 -5.27 -17.65
C THR A 8 3.24 -6.71 -17.17
N GLN A 9 4.46 -7.07 -16.71
CA GLN A 9 4.60 -8.32 -15.99
C GLN A 9 3.60 -8.27 -14.83
N LYS A 10 2.62 -9.18 -14.93
CA LYS A 10 1.78 -9.64 -13.83
C LYS A 10 2.65 -9.58 -12.59
N ALA A 11 2.34 -8.64 -11.66
CA ALA A 11 3.15 -8.51 -10.46
C ALA A 11 3.42 -9.92 -9.98
N PRO A 12 4.68 -10.34 -9.75
CA PRO A 12 4.97 -11.71 -9.36
C PRO A 12 3.98 -12.00 -8.27
N GLU A 13 3.12 -13.00 -8.47
CA GLU A 13 2.09 -13.36 -7.50
C GLU A 13 2.83 -13.38 -6.19
N ALA A 14 2.52 -12.43 -5.31
CA ALA A 14 3.25 -12.26 -4.06
C ALA A 14 3.28 -13.66 -3.50
N LYS A 15 4.47 -14.27 -3.53
CA LYS A 15 4.58 -15.73 -3.41
C LYS A 15 3.78 -16.09 -2.19
N GLU A 16 2.66 -16.77 -2.39
CA GLU A 16 1.79 -17.32 -1.32
C GLU A 16 2.58 -18.24 -0.37
N LYS A 17 3.92 -18.24 -0.52
CA LYS A 17 4.86 -19.07 0.25
C LYS A 17 4.70 -18.97 1.76
N ASN A 18 4.12 -17.89 2.29
CA ASN A 18 3.93 -17.74 3.73
C ASN A 18 2.55 -18.20 4.23
N PHE A 19 1.60 -18.47 3.35
CA PHE A 19 0.31 -19.01 3.73
C PHE A 19 0.05 -20.35 3.02
N LYS A 20 0.89 -21.31 3.27
CA LYS A 20 0.69 -22.70 2.79
C LYS A 20 -0.55 -23.38 3.37
N ASN A 21 -1.31 -22.68 4.22
CA ASN A 21 -2.46 -23.24 4.89
C ASN A 21 -3.66 -22.33 4.65
N ASP A 22 -4.70 -22.86 4.02
CA ASP A 22 -5.98 -22.17 3.79
C ASP A 22 -6.58 -21.60 5.08
N PHE A 23 -6.28 -22.22 6.23
CA PHE A 23 -6.67 -21.72 7.54
C PHE A 23 -6.02 -20.38 7.88
N LYS A 24 -4.73 -20.17 7.59
CA LYS A 24 -4.06 -18.89 7.84
C LYS A 24 -4.63 -17.78 6.97
N LYS A 25 -4.94 -18.10 5.72
CA LYS A 25 -5.60 -17.17 4.79
C LYS A 25 -7.00 -16.82 5.26
N PHE A 26 -7.77 -17.81 5.69
CA PHE A 26 -9.07 -17.60 6.28
C PHE A 26 -8.98 -16.68 7.50
N LEU A 27 -8.06 -16.98 8.44
CA LEU A 27 -7.86 -16.16 9.64
C LEU A 27 -7.45 -14.71 9.30
N PHE A 28 -6.58 -14.52 8.30
CA PHE A 28 -6.21 -13.19 7.84
C PHE A 28 -7.42 -12.37 7.39
N TYR A 29 -8.28 -12.95 6.53
CA TYR A 29 -9.48 -12.25 6.07
C TYR A 29 -10.52 -12.10 7.18
N LEU A 30 -10.65 -13.08 8.07
CA LEU A 30 -11.53 -12.97 9.23
C LEU A 30 -11.17 -11.77 10.09
N VAL A 31 -9.88 -11.62 10.46
CA VAL A 31 -9.42 -10.48 11.25
C VAL A 31 -9.59 -9.15 10.48
N GLN A 32 -9.32 -9.13 9.19
CA GLN A 32 -9.54 -7.92 8.37
C GLN A 32 -11.02 -7.51 8.31
N TRP A 33 -11.95 -8.46 8.26
CA TRP A 33 -13.39 -8.20 8.17
C TRP A 33 -14.12 -8.20 9.52
N THR A 34 -13.40 -8.36 10.63
CA THR A 34 -13.93 -8.16 11.99
C THR A 34 -13.22 -6.99 12.66
N TRP A 35 -12.00 -7.18 13.10
CA TRP A 35 -11.18 -6.16 13.77
C TRP A 35 -10.84 -4.97 12.85
N GLY A 36 -10.48 -5.23 11.60
CA GLY A 36 -10.21 -4.21 10.58
C GLY A 36 -11.45 -3.67 9.87
N LEU A 37 -12.67 -4.06 10.28
CA LEU A 37 -13.92 -3.74 9.59
C LEU A 37 -14.11 -2.26 9.29
N PRO A 38 -13.92 -1.30 10.22
CA PRO A 38 -14.16 0.12 9.92
C PRO A 38 -13.28 0.63 8.77
N VAL A 39 -12.02 0.20 8.71
CA VAL A 39 -11.10 0.60 7.65
C VAL A 39 -11.46 -0.07 6.33
N ASN A 40 -11.71 -1.39 6.37
CA ASN A 40 -12.05 -2.17 5.19
C ASN A 40 -13.41 -1.80 4.60
N LEU A 41 -14.37 -1.40 5.43
CA LEU A 41 -15.69 -0.94 4.96
C LEU A 41 -15.55 0.33 4.12
N ILE A 42 -14.85 1.33 4.62
CA ILE A 42 -14.60 2.57 3.88
C ILE A 42 -13.80 2.27 2.61
N GLY A 43 -12.72 1.48 2.72
CA GLY A 43 -11.93 1.06 1.57
C GLY A 43 -12.74 0.30 0.52
N GLY A 44 -13.63 -0.60 0.96
CA GLY A 44 -14.51 -1.37 0.09
C GLY A 44 -15.54 -0.51 -0.64
N ILE A 45 -16.16 0.46 0.04
CA ILE A 45 -17.09 1.43 -0.58
C ILE A 45 -16.36 2.23 -1.65
N VAL A 46 -15.20 2.80 -1.34
CA VAL A 46 -14.38 3.56 -2.31
C VAL A 46 -13.95 2.67 -3.47
N PHE A 47 -13.55 1.41 -3.19
CA PHE A 47 -13.21 0.43 -4.23
C PHE A 47 -14.38 0.19 -5.19
N LEU A 48 -15.59 -0.01 -4.68
CA LEU A 48 -16.78 -0.23 -5.50
C LEU A 48 -17.11 1.00 -6.34
N ILE A 49 -17.05 2.20 -5.77
CA ILE A 49 -17.25 3.45 -6.52
C ILE A 49 -16.22 3.54 -7.65
N CYS A 50 -14.94 3.36 -7.34
CA CYS A 50 -13.87 3.46 -8.34
C CYS A 50 -14.01 2.43 -9.46
N THR A 51 -14.35 1.18 -9.14
CA THR A 51 -14.35 0.09 -10.11
C THR A 51 -15.67 -0.05 -10.85
N LYS A 52 -16.83 0.14 -10.19
CA LYS A 52 -18.15 -0.05 -10.78
C LYS A 52 -18.70 1.22 -11.43
N ILE A 53 -18.54 2.38 -10.78
CA ILE A 53 -19.03 3.66 -11.27
C ILE A 53 -18.00 4.33 -12.18
N LEU A 54 -16.79 4.55 -11.67
CA LEU A 54 -15.74 5.25 -12.40
C LEU A 54 -14.95 4.36 -13.39
N LYS A 55 -15.28 3.05 -13.46
CA LYS A 55 -14.67 2.06 -14.36
C LYS A 55 -13.15 2.03 -14.34
N ARG A 56 -12.54 2.28 -13.15
CA ARG A 56 -11.10 2.26 -12.98
C ARG A 56 -10.57 0.84 -12.99
N ARG A 57 -9.39 0.66 -13.57
CA ARG A 57 -8.69 -0.64 -13.56
C ARG A 57 -8.20 -0.98 -12.17
N TYR A 58 -8.20 -2.25 -11.86
CA TYR A 58 -7.65 -2.76 -10.60
C TYR A 58 -6.92 -4.07 -10.82
N GLN A 59 -6.07 -4.44 -9.88
CA GLN A 59 -5.38 -5.73 -9.88
C GLN A 59 -5.25 -6.28 -8.45
N LYS A 60 -5.09 -7.60 -8.33
CA LYS A 60 -4.74 -8.25 -7.09
C LYS A 60 -3.24 -8.06 -6.81
N PHE A 61 -2.89 -7.78 -5.55
CA PHE A 61 -1.51 -7.73 -5.08
C PHE A 61 -1.43 -8.37 -3.70
N GLY A 62 -0.89 -9.59 -3.63
CA GLY A 62 -0.97 -10.40 -2.42
C GLY A 62 -2.41 -10.62 -2.00
N TYR A 63 -2.76 -10.23 -0.77
CA TYR A 63 -4.12 -10.29 -0.22
C TYR A 63 -4.93 -9.02 -0.47
N ALA A 64 -4.31 -7.95 -0.95
CA ALA A 64 -4.94 -6.68 -1.25
C ALA A 64 -5.38 -6.54 -2.71
N ARG A 65 -6.16 -5.48 -2.99
CA ARG A 65 -6.55 -5.04 -4.33
C ARG A 65 -6.08 -3.62 -4.55
N ILE A 66 -5.32 -3.39 -5.61
CA ILE A 66 -4.83 -2.07 -6.02
C ILE A 66 -5.76 -1.52 -7.09
N VAL A 67 -6.29 -0.32 -6.88
CA VAL A 67 -7.02 0.48 -7.87
C VAL A 67 -6.12 1.60 -8.37
N TYR A 68 -6.11 1.84 -9.66
CA TYR A 68 -5.34 2.91 -10.28
C TYR A 68 -6.20 4.12 -10.57
N LEU A 69 -5.79 5.28 -10.03
CA LEU A 69 -6.53 6.54 -10.11
C LEU A 69 -5.72 7.62 -10.85
N PRO A 70 -6.40 8.50 -11.62
CA PRO A 70 -5.75 9.60 -12.34
C PRO A 70 -5.47 10.80 -11.42
N TRP A 71 -4.95 10.55 -10.25
CA TRP A 71 -4.60 11.57 -9.27
C TRP A 71 -3.09 11.84 -9.26
N LYS A 72 -2.67 12.93 -8.60
CA LYS A 72 -1.25 13.30 -8.47
C LYS A 72 -0.61 12.72 -7.20
N GLN A 73 -1.42 12.30 -6.25
CA GLN A 73 -1.00 11.72 -4.98
C GLN A 73 -0.27 10.39 -5.19
N GLY A 74 0.44 9.95 -4.16
CA GLY A 74 1.19 8.71 -4.16
C GLY A 74 0.32 7.47 -4.12
N GLY A 75 0.17 6.95 -2.94
CA GLY A 75 -0.71 5.84 -2.60
C GLY A 75 -1.55 6.15 -1.37
N LEU A 76 -2.56 5.34 -1.17
CA LEU A 76 -3.42 5.35 0.01
C LEU A 76 -3.91 3.94 0.27
N SER A 77 -3.71 3.44 1.47
CA SER A 77 -4.20 2.12 1.88
C SER A 77 -5.34 2.24 2.89
N LEU A 78 -6.45 1.59 2.57
CA LEU A 78 -7.60 1.42 3.45
C LEU A 78 -7.86 -0.08 3.65
N GLY A 79 -7.09 -0.69 4.54
CA GLY A 79 -7.15 -2.12 4.80
C GLY A 79 -6.72 -2.96 3.60
N LEU A 80 -7.63 -3.75 3.05
CA LEU A 80 -7.40 -4.61 1.87
C LEU A 80 -7.40 -3.84 0.54
N PHE A 81 -7.76 -2.55 0.55
CA PHE A 81 -7.92 -1.76 -0.66
C PHE A 81 -6.84 -0.67 -0.72
N ILE A 82 -6.07 -0.73 -1.79
CA ILE A 82 -4.96 0.19 -2.06
C ILE A 82 -5.35 1.03 -3.26
N PHE A 83 -5.19 2.34 -3.15
CA PHE A 83 -5.46 3.30 -4.22
C PHE A 83 -4.14 3.94 -4.62
N MET A 84 -3.77 3.85 -5.88
CA MET A 84 -2.48 4.33 -6.36
C MET A 84 -2.63 5.23 -7.57
N ARG A 85 -1.66 6.13 -7.73
CA ARG A 85 -1.53 6.91 -8.95
C ARG A 85 -1.36 6.02 -10.17
N ASP A 86 -2.19 6.25 -11.19
CA ASP A 86 -2.00 5.66 -12.51
C ASP A 86 -0.88 6.39 -13.27
N GLN A 87 -0.11 5.66 -14.08
CA GLN A 87 0.87 6.22 -15.02
C GLN A 87 1.89 7.20 -14.39
N HIS A 88 2.46 6.86 -13.22
CA HIS A 88 3.58 7.63 -12.70
C HIS A 88 4.81 7.46 -13.63
N PRO A 89 5.49 8.57 -14.03
CA PRO A 89 6.62 8.50 -14.96
C PRO A 89 7.79 7.64 -14.44
N ASN A 90 8.03 7.66 -13.13
CA ASN A 90 9.06 6.82 -12.52
C ASN A 90 8.50 5.43 -12.17
N ARG A 91 8.92 4.42 -12.92
CA ARG A 91 8.51 3.01 -12.74
C ARG A 91 9.02 2.41 -11.42
N LYS A 92 10.25 2.78 -10.98
CA LYS A 92 10.80 2.35 -9.68
C LYS A 92 9.94 2.86 -8.54
N TRP A 93 9.48 4.10 -8.65
CA TRP A 93 8.55 4.68 -7.68
C TRP A 93 7.25 3.88 -7.59
N THR A 94 6.61 3.58 -8.74
CA THR A 94 5.38 2.78 -8.77
C THR A 94 5.58 1.39 -8.14
N TYR A 95 6.71 0.76 -8.44
CA TYR A 95 7.07 -0.54 -7.87
C TYR A 95 7.22 -0.48 -6.36
N ASN A 96 7.98 0.50 -5.85
CA ASN A 96 8.18 0.68 -4.41
C ASN A 96 6.89 1.06 -3.68
N THR A 97 6.07 1.92 -4.28
CA THR A 97 4.79 2.34 -3.69
C THR A 97 3.84 1.14 -3.50
N ARG A 98 3.80 0.19 -4.43
CA ARG A 98 2.98 -1.04 -4.24
C ARG A 98 3.40 -1.83 -3.01
N ILE A 99 4.70 -1.99 -2.81
CA ILE A 99 5.27 -2.70 -1.66
C ILE A 99 4.94 -1.95 -0.38
N HIS A 100 5.15 -0.64 -0.39
CA HIS A 100 4.87 0.25 0.74
C HIS A 100 3.40 0.20 1.17
N GLU A 101 2.48 0.43 0.23
CA GLU A 101 1.04 0.40 0.52
C GLU A 101 0.57 -0.97 1.02
N TYR A 102 1.19 -2.04 0.52
CA TYR A 102 0.92 -3.37 1.05
C TYR A 102 1.35 -3.53 2.51
N GLY A 103 2.40 -2.83 2.94
CA GLY A 103 2.79 -2.75 4.35
C GLY A 103 1.69 -2.15 5.23
N HIS A 104 1.01 -1.12 4.76
CA HIS A 104 -0.13 -0.51 5.45
C HIS A 104 -1.32 -1.48 5.60
N THR A 105 -1.54 -2.39 4.64
CA THR A 105 -2.54 -3.46 4.79
C THR A 105 -2.27 -4.34 6.01
N TRP A 106 -1.00 -4.64 6.28
CA TRP A 106 -0.60 -5.44 7.45
C TRP A 106 -0.65 -4.64 8.76
N GLN A 107 -0.35 -3.35 8.71
CA GLN A 107 -0.57 -2.46 9.86
C GLN A 107 -2.05 -2.37 10.22
N CYS A 108 -2.93 -2.30 9.22
CA CYS A 108 -4.38 -2.34 9.44
C CYS A 108 -4.83 -3.66 10.07
N LEU A 109 -4.27 -4.81 9.65
CA LEU A 109 -4.53 -6.11 10.27
C LEU A 109 -4.22 -6.10 11.76
N LEU A 110 -3.10 -5.50 12.15
CA LEU A 110 -2.67 -5.44 13.55
C LEU A 110 -3.50 -4.45 14.37
N LEU A 111 -3.71 -3.25 13.83
CA LEU A 111 -4.25 -2.10 14.55
C LEU A 111 -5.78 -1.97 14.48
N GLY A 112 -6.41 -2.59 13.47
CA GLY A 112 -7.85 -2.45 13.26
C GLY A 112 -8.30 -0.99 13.20
N PRO A 113 -9.30 -0.57 14.02
CA PRO A 113 -9.77 0.81 14.04
C PRO A 113 -8.72 1.83 14.45
N LEU A 114 -7.74 1.42 15.28
CA LEU A 114 -6.63 2.29 15.71
C LEU A 114 -5.72 2.69 14.56
N TYR A 115 -5.80 2.01 13.41
CA TYR A 115 -5.07 2.35 12.21
C TYR A 115 -5.24 3.82 11.81
N TYR A 116 -6.45 4.37 11.97
CA TYR A 116 -6.71 5.76 11.64
C TYR A 116 -5.89 6.74 12.49
N ILE A 117 -5.77 6.48 13.80
CA ILE A 117 -5.10 7.37 14.75
C ILE A 117 -3.58 7.13 14.72
N VAL A 118 -3.16 5.87 14.65
CA VAL A 118 -1.74 5.50 14.79
C VAL A 118 -0.98 5.58 13.47
N ILE A 119 -1.65 5.38 12.34
CA ILE A 119 -1.00 5.34 11.03
C ILE A 119 -1.52 6.46 10.12
N ALA A 120 -2.82 6.44 9.78
CA ALA A 120 -3.34 7.29 8.71
C ALA A 120 -3.23 8.79 9.04
N LEU A 121 -3.60 9.18 10.26
CA LEU A 121 -3.53 10.59 10.67
C LEU A 121 -2.08 11.11 10.76
N PRO A 122 -1.13 10.44 11.45
CA PRO A 122 0.27 10.88 11.46
C PRO A 122 0.89 10.91 10.06
N SER A 123 0.61 9.91 9.22
CA SER A 123 1.06 9.87 7.82
C SER A 123 0.52 11.06 7.02
N ALA A 124 -0.79 11.34 7.11
CA ALA A 124 -1.41 12.46 6.42
C ALA A 124 -0.83 13.81 6.88
N ILE A 125 -0.65 14.01 8.19
CA ILE A 125 -0.02 15.22 8.75
C ILE A 125 1.41 15.35 8.22
N TRP A 126 2.21 14.30 8.29
CA TRP A 126 3.59 14.29 7.83
C TRP A 126 3.71 14.55 6.32
N CYS A 127 2.80 13.99 5.53
CA CYS A 127 2.76 14.18 4.09
C CYS A 127 2.45 15.63 3.73
N ASN A 128 1.38 16.20 4.30
CA ASN A 128 0.82 17.46 3.82
C ASN A 128 1.40 18.70 4.52
N PHE A 129 1.74 18.60 5.79
CA PHE A 129 2.17 19.78 6.57
C PHE A 129 3.69 19.86 6.78
N PHE A 130 4.40 18.75 6.66
CA PHE A 130 5.84 18.70 6.92
C PHE A 130 6.71 18.57 5.66
N GLU A 131 6.15 18.75 4.47
CA GLU A 131 6.92 18.68 3.22
C GLU A 131 8.02 19.74 3.17
N GLY A 132 7.72 20.99 3.55
CA GLY A 132 8.69 22.09 3.61
C GLY A 132 9.82 21.80 4.60
N TYR A 133 9.48 21.29 5.79
CA TYR A 133 10.45 20.87 6.80
C TYR A 133 11.37 19.76 6.26
N ARG A 134 10.78 18.72 5.65
CA ARG A 134 11.57 17.61 5.10
C ARG A 134 12.54 18.06 4.01
N LYS A 135 12.09 18.92 3.11
CA LYS A 135 12.95 19.49 2.05
C LYS A 135 14.09 20.32 2.64
N LYS A 136 13.79 21.20 3.60
CA LYS A 136 14.79 22.09 4.24
C LYS A 136 15.86 21.29 4.98
N HIS A 137 15.50 20.19 5.66
CA HIS A 137 16.41 19.41 6.50
C HIS A 137 16.87 18.11 5.85
N ASN A 138 16.58 17.89 4.55
CA ASN A 138 16.88 16.66 3.82
C ASN A 138 16.40 15.38 4.52
N VAL A 139 15.20 15.43 5.10
CA VAL A 139 14.60 14.31 5.82
C VAL A 139 13.72 13.51 4.88
N SER A 140 13.99 12.21 4.75
CA SER A 140 13.15 11.31 3.96
C SER A 140 11.73 11.20 4.53
N TYR A 141 10.74 11.09 3.65
CA TYR A 141 9.36 10.77 4.01
C TYR A 141 9.25 9.52 4.90
N TYR A 142 10.04 8.51 4.60
CA TYR A 142 10.06 7.22 5.31
C TYR A 142 10.74 7.24 6.69
N LYS A 143 11.21 8.40 7.15
CA LYS A 143 11.71 8.57 8.53
C LYS A 143 10.60 8.57 9.58
N LEU A 144 9.36 8.88 9.20
CA LEU A 144 8.24 8.72 10.10
C LEU A 144 8.07 7.23 10.45
N TYR A 145 7.84 6.94 11.72
CA TYR A 145 7.78 5.57 12.23
C TYR A 145 6.80 4.67 11.44
N CYS A 146 5.59 5.17 11.16
CA CYS A 146 4.59 4.39 10.44
C CYS A 146 4.97 4.11 8.99
N GLU A 147 5.67 5.03 8.33
CA GLU A 147 6.12 4.90 6.94
C GLU A 147 7.31 3.93 6.82
N GLY A 148 8.30 4.06 7.72
CA GLY A 148 9.42 3.12 7.80
C GLY A 148 8.95 1.71 8.13
N TRP A 149 8.00 1.58 9.03
CA TRP A 149 7.36 0.32 9.37
C TRP A 149 6.60 -0.28 8.18
N ALA A 150 5.83 0.52 7.42
CA ALA A 150 5.16 0.08 6.21
C ALA A 150 6.14 -0.48 5.18
N ASN A 151 7.28 0.19 4.95
CA ASN A 151 8.34 -0.31 4.07
C ASN A 151 8.87 -1.68 4.52
N ALA A 152 9.19 -1.83 5.80
CA ALA A 152 9.70 -3.08 6.34
C ALA A 152 8.70 -4.23 6.20
N TRP A 153 7.44 -3.99 6.54
CA TRP A 153 6.40 -5.00 6.46
C TRP A 153 5.95 -5.28 5.02
N GLY A 154 5.91 -4.26 4.18
CA GLY A 154 5.63 -4.42 2.76
C GLY A 154 6.63 -5.37 2.11
N GLN A 155 7.92 -5.19 2.34
CA GLN A 155 8.96 -6.08 1.85
C GLN A 155 8.86 -7.49 2.45
N LYS A 156 8.67 -7.59 3.76
CA LYS A 156 8.57 -8.88 4.47
C LYS A 156 7.42 -9.73 3.93
N PHE A 157 6.23 -9.16 3.82
CA PHE A 157 5.01 -9.90 3.50
C PHE A 157 4.75 -10.04 1.99
N SER A 158 5.28 -9.16 1.15
CA SER A 158 5.24 -9.34 -0.30
C SER A 158 6.34 -10.29 -0.81
N GLY A 159 7.41 -10.48 -0.04
CA GLY A 159 8.62 -11.17 -0.49
C GLY A 159 9.42 -10.40 -1.54
N MET A 160 9.10 -9.13 -1.75
CA MET A 160 9.74 -8.24 -2.72
C MET A 160 10.64 -7.25 -1.99
N LYS A 161 11.78 -6.88 -2.60
CA LYS A 161 12.66 -5.84 -2.07
C LYS A 161 12.39 -4.52 -2.79
N MET A 162 12.32 -3.44 -2.04
CA MET A 162 12.24 -2.11 -2.62
C MET A 162 13.56 -1.77 -3.31
N THR A 163 13.46 -1.09 -4.45
CA THR A 163 14.62 -0.59 -5.18
C THR A 163 15.05 0.76 -4.61
N ASP A 164 16.35 1.04 -4.64
CA ASP A 164 16.86 2.35 -4.27
C ASP A 164 16.33 3.41 -5.24
N LEU A 165 15.77 4.50 -4.68
CA LEU A 165 15.24 5.64 -5.44
C LEU A 165 16.30 6.74 -5.63
N THR A 166 17.48 6.60 -5.01
CA THR A 166 18.54 7.61 -5.04
C THR A 166 19.45 7.54 -6.26
N LYS A 167 19.13 6.65 -7.21
CA LYS A 167 19.84 6.53 -8.50
C LYS A 167 18.92 6.80 -9.67
#